data_d38dec3f6c92f41d48f6ab8e15166e80
#
_entry.id   d38dec3f6c92f41d48f6ab8e15166e80
#
_cell.length_a   1.000
_cell.length_b   1.000
_cell.length_c   1.000
_cell.angle_alpha   90.00
_cell.angle_beta   90.00
_cell.angle_gamma   90.00
#
_symmetry.space_group_name_H-M   'P 1'
#
loop_
_entity.id
_entity.type
_entity.pdbx_description
1 polymer ?
#
loop_
_entity_poly.entity_id
_entity_poly.type
_entity_poly.pdbx_seq_one_letter_code
_entity_poly.pdbx_strand_id
1 'polypeptide(L)'
;MIQPRGKQALMGFALALILGMVAAGQEGKSVEQSNKSIERNSRVFISPIEGGFDTFLAAAIIKKQVPVVVVMDRAKADYEISGIANTEKAGWAKMLFMGVDNSNDMASIKVVYLKSDEVVYGYSVRKGNSYRGKQSAAEACAKHLKGKIEGK
;
A
#
# COMPACT_ATOMS: atom_id res chain seq x y z
N MET A 1 -32.39 49.08 71.77
CA MET A 1 -31.07 49.48 72.27
C MET A 1 -30.03 48.52 71.72
N ILE A 2 -29.13 49.02 70.85
CA ILE A 2 -27.83 48.51 70.53
C ILE A 2 -27.69 47.24 69.61
N GLN A 3 -27.38 47.48 68.38
CA GLN A 3 -26.56 46.65 67.52
C GLN A 3 -25.16 46.37 68.13
N PRO A 4 -24.43 45.35 67.71
CA PRO A 4 -23.70 45.47 66.46
C PRO A 4 -23.50 44.18 65.70
N ARG A 5 -23.53 44.32 64.44
CA ARG A 5 -22.39 44.09 63.46
C ARG A 5 -21.47 42.92 63.75
N GLY A 6 -21.54 41.92 62.86
CA GLY A 6 -20.49 40.95 62.60
C GLY A 6 -20.50 40.55 61.16
N LYS A 7 -19.50 41.04 60.43
CA LYS A 7 -19.11 40.67 59.11
C LYS A 7 -18.65 39.20 59.09
N GLN A 8 -18.98 38.49 58.10
CA GLN A 8 -18.13 37.40 57.56
C GLN A 8 -18.76 36.93 56.26
N ALA A 9 -18.18 37.28 55.20
CA ALA A 9 -17.16 36.57 54.48
C ALA A 9 -17.75 35.38 53.73
N LEU A 10 -18.01 35.71 52.47
CA LEU A 10 -18.21 34.77 51.40
C LEU A 10 -17.02 33.81 51.31
N MET A 11 -17.33 32.55 51.25
CA MET A 11 -16.42 31.59 50.61
C MET A 11 -17.27 30.70 49.72
N GLY A 12 -17.36 31.14 48.50
CA GLY A 12 -17.94 30.35 47.41
C GLY A 12 -17.08 29.18 47.12
N PHE A 13 -17.56 27.98 47.38
CA PHE A 13 -17.01 26.76 46.81
C PHE A 13 -17.75 26.50 45.52
N ALA A 14 -17.18 27.02 44.43
CA ALA A 14 -17.57 26.63 43.10
C ALA A 14 -17.01 25.22 42.84
N LEU A 15 -17.86 24.23 43.03
CA LEU A 15 -17.58 22.84 42.59
C LEU A 15 -17.72 22.79 41.09
N ALA A 16 -16.64 23.06 40.40
CA ALA A 16 -16.56 22.85 38.95
C ALA A 16 -16.56 21.35 38.68
N LEU A 17 -17.72 20.83 38.33
CA LEU A 17 -17.87 19.52 37.69
C LEU A 17 -17.22 19.59 36.32
N ILE A 18 -15.95 19.22 36.25
CA ILE A 18 -15.27 18.92 34.98
C ILE A 18 -15.82 17.57 34.52
N LEU A 19 -16.86 17.61 33.68
CA LEU A 19 -17.20 16.47 32.83
C LEU A 19 -16.02 16.25 31.89
N GLY A 20 -15.14 15.37 32.28
CA GLY A 20 -14.14 14.82 31.39
C GLY A 20 -14.85 14.03 30.29
N MET A 21 -15.07 14.68 29.15
CA MET A 21 -15.35 14.00 27.89
C MET A 21 -14.12 13.18 27.56
N VAL A 22 -14.16 11.88 27.90
CA VAL A 22 -13.26 10.89 27.32
C VAL A 22 -13.70 10.80 25.86
N ALA A 23 -13.06 11.59 25.01
CA ALA A 23 -13.05 11.33 23.59
C ALA A 23 -12.37 9.96 23.42
N ALA A 24 -13.18 8.92 23.21
CA ALA A 24 -12.71 7.67 22.70
C ALA A 24 -12.11 7.97 21.33
N GLY A 25 -10.81 8.24 21.30
CA GLY A 25 -10.03 8.28 20.07
C GLY A 25 -10.20 6.91 19.45
N GLN A 26 -10.90 6.86 18.32
CA GLN A 26 -10.77 5.75 17.41
C GLN A 26 -9.30 5.73 16.99
N GLU A 27 -8.55 4.86 17.63
CA GLU A 27 -7.26 4.43 17.10
C GLU A 27 -7.54 3.81 15.75
N GLY A 28 -7.44 4.62 14.71
CA GLY A 28 -7.30 4.13 13.36
C GLY A 28 -6.10 3.18 13.42
N LYS A 29 -6.34 1.87 13.28
CA LYS A 29 -5.29 0.92 13.00
C LYS A 29 -4.61 1.40 11.73
N SER A 30 -3.53 2.16 11.90
CA SER A 30 -2.53 2.29 10.86
C SER A 30 -2.05 0.86 10.63
N VAL A 31 -2.41 0.30 9.49
CA VAL A 31 -1.75 -0.90 8.97
C VAL A 31 -0.30 -0.44 8.82
N GLU A 32 0.58 -0.87 9.72
CA GLU A 32 2.01 -0.73 9.53
C GLU A 32 2.30 -1.42 8.21
N GLN A 33 2.40 -0.63 7.16
CA GLN A 33 2.99 -1.09 5.93
C GLN A 33 4.41 -1.50 6.31
N SER A 34 4.70 -2.79 6.18
CA SER A 34 6.03 -3.32 6.35
C SER A 34 7.02 -2.38 5.65
N ASN A 35 7.87 -1.70 6.43
CA ASN A 35 8.90 -0.80 5.92
C ASN A 35 10.02 -1.57 5.19
N LYS A 36 9.76 -2.84 4.88
CA LYS A 36 10.71 -3.68 4.20
C LYS A 36 10.89 -3.21 2.78
N SER A 37 12.06 -2.69 2.50
CA SER A 37 12.49 -2.34 1.15
C SER A 37 12.82 -3.60 0.35
N ILE A 38 12.53 -3.57 -0.95
CA ILE A 38 13.00 -4.61 -1.87
C ILE A 38 14.51 -4.38 -2.07
N GLU A 39 15.30 -5.40 -1.76
CA GLU A 39 16.75 -5.31 -1.85
C GLU A 39 17.21 -5.31 -3.33
N ARG A 40 18.26 -4.55 -3.60
CA ARG A 40 18.89 -4.55 -4.93
C ARG A 40 19.48 -5.93 -5.23
N ASN A 41 19.40 -6.35 -6.47
CA ASN A 41 19.89 -7.65 -6.98
C ASN A 41 19.23 -8.87 -6.32
N SER A 42 18.11 -8.67 -5.60
CA SER A 42 17.30 -9.77 -5.09
C SER A 42 16.70 -10.59 -6.24
N ARG A 43 16.45 -11.86 -5.97
CA ARG A 43 15.83 -12.79 -6.92
C ARG A 43 14.31 -12.65 -6.87
N VAL A 44 13.71 -12.47 -8.04
CA VAL A 44 12.29 -12.24 -8.19
C VAL A 44 11.68 -13.28 -9.11
N PHE A 45 10.68 -13.99 -8.63
CA PHE A 45 9.82 -14.86 -9.44
C PHE A 45 8.60 -14.07 -9.88
N ILE A 46 8.21 -14.16 -11.14
CA ILE A 46 6.97 -13.55 -11.65
C ILE A 46 5.97 -14.67 -11.86
N SER A 47 4.90 -14.67 -11.07
CA SER A 47 3.80 -15.62 -11.23
C SER A 47 3.08 -15.39 -12.55
N PRO A 48 2.52 -16.45 -13.17
CA PRO A 48 1.70 -16.29 -14.37
C PRO A 48 0.57 -15.28 -14.15
N ILE A 49 0.44 -14.33 -15.06
CA ILE A 49 -0.58 -13.28 -15.01
C ILE A 49 -1.46 -13.40 -16.25
N GLU A 50 -2.77 -13.24 -16.06
CA GLU A 50 -3.75 -13.35 -17.13
C GLU A 50 -3.39 -12.49 -18.35
N GLY A 51 -3.65 -13.04 -19.54
CA GLY A 51 -3.33 -12.39 -20.81
C GLY A 51 -1.86 -12.26 -21.13
N GLY A 52 -0.98 -13.05 -20.46
CA GLY A 52 0.47 -13.06 -20.71
C GLY A 52 1.18 -11.80 -20.19
N PHE A 53 0.57 -11.08 -19.26
CA PHE A 53 1.15 -9.84 -18.73
C PHE A 53 2.47 -10.07 -17.99
N ASP A 54 2.68 -11.24 -17.40
CA ASP A 54 3.95 -11.69 -16.83
C ASP A 54 5.11 -11.60 -17.81
N THR A 55 4.90 -12.01 -19.06
CA THR A 55 5.90 -11.91 -20.12
C THR A 55 6.24 -10.45 -20.46
N PHE A 56 5.22 -9.59 -20.58
CA PHE A 56 5.45 -8.16 -20.79
C PHE A 56 6.18 -7.53 -19.60
N LEU A 57 5.84 -7.93 -18.38
CA LEU A 57 6.46 -7.42 -17.17
C LEU A 57 7.93 -7.85 -17.07
N ALA A 58 8.24 -9.12 -17.35
CA ALA A 58 9.62 -9.61 -17.38
C ALA A 58 10.47 -8.82 -18.40
N ALA A 59 9.94 -8.65 -19.62
CA ALA A 59 10.61 -7.86 -20.64
C ALA A 59 10.80 -6.39 -20.24
N ALA A 60 9.81 -5.80 -19.58
CA ALA A 60 9.89 -4.42 -19.10
C ALA A 60 10.90 -4.25 -17.95
N ILE A 61 11.00 -5.21 -17.04
CA ILE A 61 12.01 -5.23 -15.97
C ILE A 61 13.41 -5.19 -16.56
N ILE A 62 13.68 -6.01 -17.56
CA ILE A 62 14.97 -6.04 -18.26
C ILE A 62 15.20 -4.72 -19.01
N LYS A 63 14.22 -4.26 -19.80
CA LYS A 63 14.32 -3.03 -20.58
C LYS A 63 14.57 -1.79 -19.73
N LYS A 64 13.91 -1.69 -18.57
CA LYS A 64 14.05 -0.55 -17.63
C LYS A 64 15.24 -0.71 -16.71
N GLN A 65 15.98 -1.82 -16.81
CA GLN A 65 17.13 -2.12 -15.94
C GLN A 65 16.73 -2.01 -14.46
N VAL A 66 15.62 -2.66 -14.09
CA VAL A 66 15.23 -2.76 -12.67
C VAL A 66 16.30 -3.59 -11.96
N PRO A 67 16.85 -3.14 -10.82
CA PRO A 67 17.96 -3.81 -10.17
C PRO A 67 17.49 -5.06 -9.39
N VAL A 68 16.97 -6.05 -10.10
CA VAL A 68 16.55 -7.38 -9.62
C VAL A 68 16.96 -8.46 -10.60
N VAL A 69 17.02 -9.70 -10.14
CA VAL A 69 17.31 -10.88 -10.97
C VAL A 69 16.03 -11.68 -11.13
N VAL A 70 15.48 -11.72 -12.34
CA VAL A 70 14.28 -12.54 -12.62
C VAL A 70 14.68 -14.00 -12.69
N VAL A 71 14.02 -14.83 -11.89
CA VAL A 71 14.23 -16.29 -11.84
C VAL A 71 12.97 -17.03 -12.27
N MET A 72 13.14 -18.23 -12.87
CA MET A 72 12.03 -19.07 -13.33
C MET A 72 11.54 -20.04 -12.25
N ASP A 73 12.32 -20.27 -11.21
CA ASP A 73 12.02 -21.16 -10.13
C ASP A 73 11.64 -20.35 -8.87
N ARG A 74 10.39 -20.47 -8.45
CA ARG A 74 9.87 -19.78 -7.26
C ARG A 74 10.65 -20.14 -5.98
N ALA A 75 11.13 -21.37 -5.89
CA ALA A 75 11.90 -21.83 -4.72
C ALA A 75 13.26 -21.12 -4.59
N LYS A 76 13.75 -20.52 -5.67
CA LYS A 76 15.01 -19.76 -5.70
C LYS A 76 14.81 -18.25 -5.57
N ALA A 77 13.57 -17.81 -5.42
CA ALA A 77 13.25 -16.39 -5.33
C ALA A 77 13.22 -15.89 -3.89
N ASP A 78 13.58 -14.63 -3.71
CA ASP A 78 13.40 -13.90 -2.46
C ASP A 78 12.04 -13.22 -2.42
N TYR A 79 11.55 -12.79 -3.59
CA TYR A 79 10.28 -12.10 -3.76
C TYR A 79 9.47 -12.73 -4.89
N GLU A 80 8.17 -12.64 -4.77
CA GLU A 80 7.21 -12.99 -5.82
C GLU A 80 6.48 -11.74 -6.30
N ILE A 81 6.44 -11.54 -7.62
CA ILE A 81 5.56 -10.58 -8.24
C ILE A 81 4.35 -11.32 -8.79
N SER A 82 3.18 -10.96 -8.33
CA SER A 82 1.91 -11.39 -8.88
C SER A 82 1.09 -10.17 -9.30
N GLY A 83 0.08 -10.37 -10.13
CA GLY A 83 -0.68 -9.25 -10.63
C GLY A 83 -1.97 -9.64 -11.34
N ILE A 84 -2.62 -8.62 -11.85
CA ILE A 84 -3.77 -8.73 -12.74
C ILE A 84 -3.59 -7.78 -13.91
N ALA A 85 -4.04 -8.18 -15.08
CA ALA A 85 -4.06 -7.35 -16.27
C ALA A 85 -5.49 -7.10 -16.79
N ASN A 86 -6.50 -7.48 -15.99
CA ASN A 86 -7.91 -7.29 -16.30
C ASN A 86 -8.72 -7.15 -15.00
N THR A 87 -9.78 -6.36 -15.00
CA THR A 87 -10.49 -5.93 -13.78
C THR A 87 -11.53 -6.89 -13.25
N GLU A 88 -11.94 -7.90 -14.00
CA GLU A 88 -13.01 -8.79 -13.55
C GLU A 88 -12.69 -9.63 -12.30
N LYS A 89 -11.40 -9.82 -11.99
CA LYS A 89 -10.93 -10.62 -10.83
C LYS A 89 -10.16 -9.81 -9.77
N ALA A 90 -10.39 -8.52 -9.69
CA ALA A 90 -9.55 -7.59 -8.92
C ALA A 90 -9.83 -7.52 -7.40
N GLY A 91 -10.31 -8.57 -6.75
CA GLY A 91 -10.65 -8.53 -5.32
C GLY A 91 -9.52 -7.99 -4.43
N TRP A 92 -8.29 -8.46 -4.59
CA TRP A 92 -7.14 -8.00 -3.81
C TRP A 92 -6.66 -6.61 -4.20
N ALA A 93 -6.76 -6.25 -5.51
CA ALA A 93 -6.37 -4.91 -5.95
C ALA A 93 -7.34 -3.84 -5.44
N LYS A 94 -8.64 -4.13 -5.37
CA LYS A 94 -9.61 -3.25 -4.69
C LYS A 94 -9.28 -3.05 -3.22
N MET A 95 -8.81 -4.09 -2.54
CA MET A 95 -8.45 -4.03 -1.14
C MET A 95 -7.20 -3.17 -0.89
N LEU A 96 -6.21 -3.24 -1.79
CA LEU A 96 -4.97 -2.46 -1.68
C LEU A 96 -5.10 -1.02 -2.19
N PHE A 97 -5.97 -0.78 -3.17
CA PHE A 97 -6.13 0.51 -3.86
C PHE A 97 -7.57 1.01 -3.76
N MET A 98 -8.10 1.09 -2.54
CA MET A 98 -9.47 1.60 -2.29
C MET A 98 -9.67 2.95 -2.97
N GLY A 99 -10.61 3.00 -3.92
CA GLY A 99 -10.94 4.20 -4.69
C GLY A 99 -10.67 4.09 -6.19
N VAL A 100 -10.27 2.93 -6.69
CA VAL A 100 -10.12 2.72 -8.14
C VAL A 100 -11.50 2.45 -8.76
N ASP A 101 -11.92 3.36 -9.61
CA ASP A 101 -13.11 3.21 -10.45
C ASP A 101 -13.09 1.90 -11.26
N ASN A 102 -14.30 1.37 -11.56
CA ASN A 102 -14.55 0.16 -12.35
C ASN A 102 -14.16 0.31 -13.83
N SER A 103 -12.96 0.82 -14.15
CA SER A 103 -12.52 0.85 -15.55
C SER A 103 -11.88 -0.47 -15.93
N ASN A 104 -12.34 -1.06 -17.03
CA ASN A 104 -11.95 -2.38 -17.54
C ASN A 104 -10.48 -2.49 -18.00
N ASP A 105 -9.66 -1.46 -17.84
CA ASP A 105 -8.33 -1.34 -18.41
C ASP A 105 -7.26 -1.06 -17.35
N MET A 106 -7.19 -1.91 -16.34
CA MET A 106 -6.24 -1.75 -15.24
C MET A 106 -5.23 -2.90 -15.22
N ALA A 107 -3.95 -2.57 -15.06
CA ALA A 107 -2.93 -3.52 -14.68
C ALA A 107 -2.44 -3.20 -13.26
N SER A 108 -2.29 -4.21 -12.43
CA SER A 108 -1.77 -4.07 -11.08
C SER A 108 -0.76 -5.16 -10.77
N ILE A 109 0.27 -4.80 -10.02
CA ILE A 109 1.25 -5.74 -9.49
C ILE A 109 1.33 -5.60 -7.97
N LYS A 110 1.60 -6.71 -7.30
CA LYS A 110 2.04 -6.73 -5.89
C LYS A 110 3.35 -7.52 -5.80
N VAL A 111 4.20 -7.12 -4.88
CA VAL A 111 5.45 -7.81 -4.55
C VAL A 111 5.34 -8.33 -3.14
N VAL A 112 5.56 -9.62 -2.99
CA VAL A 112 5.51 -10.36 -1.72
C VAL A 112 6.91 -10.82 -1.37
N TYR A 113 7.34 -10.63 -0.15
CA TYR A 113 8.56 -11.23 0.37
C TYR A 113 8.29 -12.65 0.82
N LEU A 114 8.92 -13.64 0.17
CA LEU A 114 8.55 -15.04 0.32
C LEU A 114 8.86 -15.65 1.70
N LYS A 115 9.81 -15.07 2.44
CA LYS A 115 10.15 -15.62 3.77
C LYS A 115 9.15 -15.26 4.87
N SER A 116 8.45 -14.12 4.74
CA SER A 116 7.47 -13.67 5.75
C SER A 116 6.05 -13.54 5.20
N ASP A 117 5.86 -13.82 3.91
CA ASP A 117 4.57 -13.67 3.19
C ASP A 117 3.98 -12.24 3.25
N GLU A 118 4.86 -11.24 3.43
CA GLU A 118 4.47 -9.84 3.53
C GLU A 118 4.42 -9.18 2.17
N VAL A 119 3.34 -8.44 1.91
CA VAL A 119 3.25 -7.55 0.75
C VAL A 119 4.12 -6.32 1.01
N VAL A 120 5.23 -6.21 0.30
CA VAL A 120 6.21 -5.11 0.47
C VAL A 120 6.02 -3.99 -0.53
N TYR A 121 5.26 -4.22 -1.60
CA TYR A 121 4.97 -3.21 -2.63
C TYR A 121 3.72 -3.56 -3.43
N GLY A 122 3.01 -2.54 -3.85
CA GLY A 122 1.89 -2.63 -4.77
C GLY A 122 1.84 -1.43 -5.70
N TYR A 123 1.49 -1.64 -6.96
CA TYR A 123 1.33 -0.58 -7.94
C TYR A 123 0.23 -0.92 -8.94
N SER A 124 -0.54 0.08 -9.30
CA SER A 124 -1.64 -0.02 -10.24
C SER A 124 -1.56 1.09 -11.29
N VAL A 125 -1.88 0.75 -12.53
CA VAL A 125 -1.89 1.70 -13.64
C VAL A 125 -3.06 1.42 -14.57
N ARG A 126 -3.66 2.49 -15.09
CA ARG A 126 -4.69 2.42 -16.12
C ARG A 126 -4.06 2.52 -17.50
N LYS A 127 -4.21 1.49 -18.32
CA LYS A 127 -3.80 1.45 -19.72
C LYS A 127 -4.74 0.50 -20.46
N GLY A 128 -5.04 0.82 -21.72
CA GLY A 128 -5.92 0.00 -22.54
C GLY A 128 -5.43 -1.46 -22.66
N ASN A 129 -6.37 -2.41 -22.79
CA ASN A 129 -6.09 -3.85 -22.83
C ASN A 129 -5.54 -4.32 -24.21
N SER A 130 -5.21 -3.42 -25.11
CA SER A 130 -4.50 -3.72 -26.34
C SER A 130 -3.06 -4.19 -26.08
N TYR A 131 -2.43 -4.81 -27.06
CA TYR A 131 -1.01 -5.20 -27.00
C TYR A 131 -0.12 -4.02 -26.55
N ARG A 132 -0.28 -2.84 -27.17
CA ARG A 132 0.45 -1.62 -26.80
C ARG A 132 0.09 -1.14 -25.40
N GLY A 133 -1.15 -1.28 -24.99
CA GLY A 133 -1.61 -0.94 -23.63
C GLY A 133 -0.95 -1.81 -22.58
N LYS A 134 -0.91 -3.15 -22.79
CA LYS A 134 -0.22 -4.10 -21.91
C LYS A 134 1.27 -3.81 -21.80
N GLN A 135 1.94 -3.56 -22.93
CA GLN A 135 3.36 -3.19 -22.94
C GLN A 135 3.60 -1.89 -22.16
N SER A 136 2.80 -0.85 -22.41
CA SER A 136 2.90 0.44 -21.70
C SER A 136 2.63 0.29 -20.20
N ALA A 137 1.67 -0.55 -19.82
CA ALA A 137 1.37 -0.85 -18.43
C ALA A 137 2.53 -1.57 -17.73
N ALA A 138 3.12 -2.59 -18.38
CA ALA A 138 4.26 -3.31 -17.86
C ALA A 138 5.49 -2.40 -17.69
N GLU A 139 5.74 -1.51 -18.64
CA GLU A 139 6.82 -0.53 -18.54
C GLU A 139 6.59 0.47 -17.40
N ALA A 140 5.35 0.90 -17.17
CA ALA A 140 5.00 1.74 -16.02
C ALA A 140 5.23 0.99 -14.70
N CYS A 141 4.75 -0.25 -14.58
CA CYS A 141 4.98 -1.09 -13.41
C CYS A 141 6.49 -1.26 -13.13
N ALA A 142 7.28 -1.60 -14.16
CA ALA A 142 8.72 -1.76 -14.02
C ALA A 142 9.44 -0.45 -13.62
N LYS A 143 9.03 0.69 -14.20
CA LYS A 143 9.57 2.01 -13.84
C LYS A 143 9.32 2.35 -12.37
N HIS A 144 8.09 2.16 -11.89
CA HIS A 144 7.73 2.47 -10.52
C HIS A 144 8.36 1.48 -9.53
N LEU A 145 8.46 0.20 -9.88
CA LEU A 145 9.20 -0.79 -9.10
C LEU A 145 10.68 -0.41 -8.96
N LYS A 146 11.32 0.03 -10.05
CA LYS A 146 12.69 0.55 -10.02
C LYS A 146 12.81 1.72 -9.06
N GLY A 147 11.92 2.70 -9.14
CA GLY A 147 11.90 3.85 -8.23
C GLY A 147 11.79 3.41 -6.76
N LYS A 148 10.89 2.46 -6.45
CA LYS A 148 10.75 1.92 -5.09
C LYS A 148 12.04 1.28 -4.57
N ILE A 149 12.76 0.51 -5.41
CA ILE A 149 14.02 -0.14 -5.04
C ILE A 149 15.16 0.87 -4.88
N GLU A 150 15.14 1.93 -5.70
CA GLU A 150 16.17 2.98 -5.67
C GLU A 150 15.90 4.07 -4.62
N GLY A 151 14.77 4.03 -3.93
CA GLY A 151 14.40 5.03 -2.91
C GLY A 151 13.98 6.38 -3.51
N LYS A 152 13.35 6.35 -4.69
CA LYS A 152 12.88 7.56 -5.43
C LYS A 152 11.37 7.67 -5.40
#